data_0032495aea14e333c78a30b4c09ac0d8
#
_entry.id   0032495aea14e333c78a30b4c09ac0d8
#
_cell.length_a   1.000
_cell.length_b   1.000
_cell.length_c   1.000
_cell.angle_alpha   90.00
_cell.angle_beta   90.00
_cell.angle_gamma   90.00
#
_symmetry.space_group_name_H-M   'P 1'
#
loop_
_entity.id
_entity.type
_entity.pdbx_description
1 polymer ?
#
loop_
_entity_poly.entity_id
_entity_poly.type
_entity_poly.pdbx_seq_one_letter_code
_entity_poly.pdbx_strand_id
1 'polypeptide(L)'
;MYKRQAYVERKDMEYSYNDGDLYYFMDPESYELVPVNKAELSDNFKFVKENMVCKILSYKGTVFGVEPPYFVDLEVTETEPGIKGDTATNATKPATVETGAEIRVPLFINTGDRIRIDTRTCEYMERA
;
A
#
# COMPACT_ATOMS: atom_id res chain seq x y z
N MET A 1 -8.46 -18.51 -27.02
CA MET A 1 -8.47 -18.01 -26.73
C MET A 1 -8.23 -17.44 -26.44
N TYR A 2 -8.04 -17.32 -26.10
CA TYR A 2 -7.73 -16.80 -25.71
C TYR A 2 -7.25 -16.05 -25.54
N LYS A 3 -6.71 -16.08 -25.39
CA LYS A 3 -6.18 -15.39 -25.27
C LYS A 3 -6.04 -14.41 -25.52
N ARG A 4 -6.13 -13.90 -25.61
CA ARG A 4 -6.17 -12.80 -25.92
C ARG A 4 -6.25 -11.79 -24.92
N GLN A 5 -6.71 -12.04 -24.01
CA GLN A 5 -6.59 -11.31 -22.84
C GLN A 5 -5.17 -11.24 -22.38
N ALA A 6 -4.35 -11.88 -23.06
CA ALA A 6 -2.93 -11.78 -22.84
C ALA A 6 -2.39 -10.36 -23.05
N TYR A 7 -3.24 -9.45 -23.49
CA TYR A 7 -2.80 -8.09 -23.77
C TYR A 7 -2.99 -7.11 -22.62
N VAL A 8 -3.20 -7.62 -21.43
CA VAL A 8 -3.17 -6.76 -20.26
C VAL A 8 -1.74 -6.25 -20.09
N GLU A 9 -1.58 -4.95 -20.06
CA GLU A 9 -0.28 -4.34 -19.86
C GLU A 9 -0.07 -4.03 -18.38
N ARG A 10 1.14 -4.29 -17.91
CA ARG A 10 1.56 -3.94 -16.55
C ARG A 10 2.74 -3.02 -16.68
N LYS A 11 2.59 -1.82 -16.16
CA LYS A 11 3.65 -0.84 -16.23
C LYS A 11 3.91 -0.26 -14.84
N ASP A 12 5.18 -0.18 -14.47
CA ASP A 12 5.55 0.42 -13.20
C ASP A 12 5.42 1.94 -13.31
N MET A 13 4.70 2.54 -12.38
CA MET A 13 4.55 3.98 -12.30
C MET A 13 4.66 4.42 -10.85
N GLU A 14 5.18 5.62 -10.64
CA GLU A 14 5.37 6.16 -9.31
C GLU A 14 4.13 6.93 -8.88
N TYR A 15 3.60 6.59 -7.72
CA TYR A 15 2.46 7.34 -7.17
C TYR A 15 2.91 8.75 -6.81
N SER A 16 2.23 9.74 -7.35
CA SER A 16 2.60 11.14 -7.15
C SER A 16 1.73 11.81 -6.09
N TYR A 17 0.44 11.94 -6.36
CA TYR A 17 -0.48 12.58 -5.42
C TYR A 17 -1.92 12.23 -5.79
N ASN A 18 -2.87 12.67 -4.95
CA ASN A 18 -4.29 12.50 -5.26
C ASN A 18 -5.05 13.77 -4.88
N ASP A 19 -6.22 13.93 -5.48
CA ASP A 19 -7.09 15.05 -5.17
C ASP A 19 -8.39 14.62 -4.48
N GLY A 20 -8.43 13.36 -4.04
CA GLY A 20 -9.61 12.78 -3.39
C GLY A 20 -10.37 11.84 -4.31
N ASP A 21 -10.47 12.15 -5.58
CA ASP A 21 -11.19 11.33 -6.55
C ASP A 21 -10.28 10.64 -7.54
N LEU A 22 -9.21 11.32 -7.93
CA LEU A 22 -8.24 10.78 -8.87
C LEU A 22 -6.89 10.66 -8.20
N TYR A 23 -6.22 9.56 -8.48
CA TYR A 23 -4.87 9.30 -8.00
C TYR A 23 -3.94 9.36 -9.19
N TYR A 24 -2.89 10.15 -9.08
CA TYR A 24 -2.01 10.45 -10.21
C TYR A 24 -0.71 9.67 -10.08
N PHE A 25 -0.41 8.92 -11.13
CA PHE A 25 0.81 8.12 -11.21
C PHE A 25 1.68 8.64 -12.33
N MET A 26 2.98 8.79 -12.07
CA MET A 26 3.90 9.32 -13.05
C MET A 26 4.58 8.19 -13.82
N ASP A 27 4.52 8.28 -15.14
CA ASP A 27 5.23 7.36 -16.01
C ASP A 27 6.72 7.70 -15.95
N PRO A 28 7.60 6.76 -15.57
CA PRO A 28 9.03 7.05 -15.44
C PRO A 28 9.72 7.36 -16.76
N GLU A 29 9.12 6.98 -17.88
CA GLU A 29 9.74 7.24 -19.18
C GLU A 29 9.34 8.58 -19.76
N SER A 30 8.05 8.91 -19.70
CA SER A 30 7.54 10.15 -20.31
C SER A 30 7.34 11.27 -19.29
N TYR A 31 7.37 10.95 -18.01
CA TYR A 31 7.07 11.87 -16.90
C TYR A 31 5.65 12.44 -16.96
N GLU A 32 4.78 11.78 -17.72
CA GLU A 32 3.39 12.17 -17.75
C GLU A 32 2.63 11.63 -16.56
N LEU A 33 1.68 12.40 -16.06
CA LEU A 33 0.82 11.95 -14.98
C LEU A 33 -0.39 11.25 -15.56
N VAL A 34 -0.66 10.04 -15.06
CA VAL A 34 -1.79 9.25 -15.50
C VAL A 34 -2.82 9.26 -14.37
N PRO A 35 -4.01 9.79 -14.61
CA PRO A 35 -5.05 9.78 -13.58
C PRO A 35 -5.70 8.41 -13.49
N VAL A 36 -5.87 7.92 -12.26
CA VAL A 36 -6.54 6.66 -12.00
C VAL A 36 -7.69 6.92 -11.06
N ASN A 37 -8.87 6.47 -11.43
CA ASN A 37 -10.06 6.68 -10.61
C ASN A 37 -9.93 5.90 -9.30
N LYS A 38 -10.34 6.51 -8.19
CA LYS A 38 -10.31 5.87 -6.89
C LYS A 38 -10.98 4.49 -6.90
N ALA A 39 -12.01 4.31 -7.71
CA ALA A 39 -12.74 3.06 -7.79
C ALA A 39 -11.87 1.91 -8.35
N GLU A 40 -10.77 2.23 -9.03
CA GLU A 40 -9.86 1.22 -9.58
C GLU A 40 -8.81 0.77 -8.57
N LEU A 41 -8.76 1.39 -7.40
CA LEU A 41 -7.79 1.06 -6.37
C LEU A 41 -8.36 0.01 -5.44
N SER A 42 -7.50 -0.93 -5.01
CA SER A 42 -7.90 -1.95 -4.04
C SER A 42 -7.70 -1.43 -2.62
N ASP A 43 -8.28 -2.14 -1.65
CA ASP A 43 -8.16 -1.74 -0.24
C ASP A 43 -6.72 -1.64 0.23
N ASN A 44 -5.84 -2.46 -0.29
CA ASN A 44 -4.45 -2.46 0.14
C ASN A 44 -3.68 -1.23 -0.33
N PHE A 45 -4.26 -0.40 -1.19
CA PHE A 45 -3.64 0.84 -1.59
C PHE A 45 -3.47 1.79 -0.39
N LYS A 46 -4.21 1.58 0.67
CA LYS A 46 -4.10 2.42 1.88
C LYS A 46 -2.70 2.40 2.50
N PHE A 47 -1.86 1.44 2.13
CA PHE A 47 -0.49 1.37 2.60
C PHE A 47 0.51 2.02 1.65
N VAL A 48 0.06 2.55 0.54
CA VAL A 48 0.94 3.18 -0.45
C VAL A 48 1.08 4.66 -0.15
N LYS A 49 2.31 5.14 -0.09
CA LYS A 49 2.56 6.57 0.07
C LYS A 49 3.21 7.14 -1.18
N GLU A 50 3.31 8.47 -1.24
CA GLU A 50 3.90 9.15 -2.37
C GLU A 50 5.30 8.63 -2.65
N ASN A 51 5.64 8.57 -3.93
CA ASN A 51 6.92 8.11 -4.45
C ASN A 51 7.11 6.60 -4.44
N MET A 52 6.11 5.84 -4.02
CA MET A 52 6.17 4.40 -4.15
C MET A 52 5.78 3.98 -5.56
N VAL A 53 6.46 2.95 -6.07
CA VAL A 53 6.21 2.44 -7.42
C VAL A 53 5.14 1.35 -7.34
N CYS A 54 4.10 1.51 -8.14
CA CYS A 54 3.02 0.53 -8.24
C CYS A 54 2.92 0.05 -9.68
N LYS A 55 2.33 -1.13 -9.87
CA LYS A 55 2.05 -1.63 -11.20
C LYS A 55 0.68 -1.14 -11.64
N ILE A 56 0.65 -0.48 -12.78
CA ILE A 56 -0.60 0.00 -13.37
C ILE A 56 -1.05 -1.02 -14.38
N LEU A 57 -2.26 -1.54 -14.19
CA LEU A 57 -2.83 -2.55 -15.08
C LEU A 57 -3.75 -1.86 -16.07
N SER A 58 -3.51 -2.09 -17.36
CA SER A 58 -4.34 -1.49 -18.40
C SER A 58 -4.63 -2.48 -19.49
N TYR A 59 -5.72 -2.23 -20.20
CA TYR A 59 -6.14 -3.02 -21.35
C TYR A 59 -6.57 -2.05 -22.42
N LYS A 60 -5.91 -2.11 -23.56
CA LYS A 60 -6.19 -1.23 -24.68
C LYS A 60 -6.19 0.25 -24.28
N GLY A 61 -5.22 0.62 -23.46
CA GLY A 61 -5.07 2.00 -23.03
C GLY A 61 -5.96 2.42 -21.87
N THR A 62 -6.83 1.53 -21.41
CA THR A 62 -7.73 1.85 -20.29
C THR A 62 -7.20 1.21 -19.01
N VAL A 63 -6.94 2.02 -18.02
CA VAL A 63 -6.49 1.53 -16.70
C VAL A 63 -7.67 0.91 -15.97
N PHE A 64 -7.49 -0.30 -15.46
CA PHE A 64 -8.54 -0.98 -14.72
C PHE A 64 -8.10 -1.43 -13.34
N GLY A 65 -6.85 -1.23 -12.98
CA GLY A 65 -6.39 -1.61 -11.66
C GLY A 65 -4.99 -1.12 -11.36
N VAL A 66 -4.65 -1.14 -10.09
CA VAL A 66 -3.33 -0.76 -9.60
C VAL A 66 -2.89 -1.82 -8.59
N GLU A 67 -1.70 -2.37 -8.79
CA GLU A 67 -1.13 -3.33 -7.85
C GLU A 67 -0.04 -2.64 -7.03
N PRO A 68 -0.25 -2.44 -5.73
CA PRO A 68 0.80 -1.88 -4.86
C PRO A 68 1.99 -2.83 -4.76
N PRO A 69 3.15 -2.35 -4.31
CA PRO A 69 4.26 -3.25 -4.01
C PRO A 69 3.80 -4.29 -3.00
N TYR A 70 4.31 -5.50 -3.09
CA TYR A 70 3.91 -6.57 -2.16
C TYR A 70 4.29 -6.24 -0.73
N PHE A 71 5.42 -5.57 -0.54
CA PHE A 71 5.91 -5.22 0.78
C PHE A 71 6.20 -3.74 0.84
N VAL A 72 5.80 -3.11 1.92
CA VAL A 72 6.09 -1.69 2.14
C VAL A 72 6.62 -1.51 3.55
N ASP A 73 7.54 -0.57 3.70
CA ASP A 73 8.08 -0.21 5.01
C ASP A 73 7.49 1.14 5.38
N LEU A 74 6.76 1.16 6.48
CA LEU A 74 6.08 2.37 6.95
C LEU A 74 6.38 2.62 8.41
N GLU A 75 6.41 3.90 8.78
CA GLU A 75 6.61 4.28 10.16
C GLU A 75 5.30 4.26 10.91
N VAL A 76 5.31 3.74 12.13
CA VAL A 76 4.16 3.80 13.02
C VAL A 76 4.07 5.20 13.58
N THR A 77 3.00 5.91 13.28
CA THR A 77 2.81 7.28 13.73
C THR A 77 2.03 7.35 15.04
N GLU A 78 1.21 6.35 15.31
CA GLU A 78 0.42 6.30 16.52
C GLU A 78 0.10 4.87 16.89
N THR A 79 0.33 4.53 18.15
CA THR A 79 -0.09 3.24 18.69
C THR A 79 -0.13 3.34 20.20
N GLU A 80 -0.86 2.42 20.83
CA GLU A 80 -0.92 2.35 22.27
C GLU A 80 0.33 1.67 22.81
N PRO A 81 0.80 2.04 24.00
CA PRO A 81 1.89 1.28 24.62
C PRO A 81 1.41 -0.14 24.92
N GLY A 82 2.30 -1.10 24.77
CA GLY A 82 1.97 -2.47 25.11
C GLY A 82 1.68 -2.58 26.61
N ILE A 83 0.67 -3.36 26.95
CA ILE A 83 0.31 -3.55 28.35
C ILE A 83 1.28 -4.55 28.97
N LYS A 84 1.99 -4.08 29.95
CA LYS A 84 2.93 -4.92 30.67
C LYS A 84 2.17 -5.96 31.48
N GLY A 85 2.59 -7.19 31.38
CA GLY A 85 1.93 -8.27 32.09
C GLY A 85 0.91 -9.01 31.26
N ASP A 86 0.69 -8.59 30.04
CA ASP A 86 -0.16 -9.34 29.13
C ASP A 86 0.57 -10.61 28.73
N THR A 87 -0.04 -11.74 28.98
CA THR A 87 0.60 -13.03 28.73
C THR A 87 0.12 -13.72 27.46
N ALA A 88 -0.76 -13.08 26.71
CA ALA A 88 -1.25 -13.69 25.46
C ALA A 88 -0.13 -13.73 24.44
N THR A 89 0.19 -14.93 23.95
CA THR A 89 1.33 -15.10 23.05
C THR A 89 1.09 -14.48 21.66
N ASN A 90 -0.15 -14.34 21.26
CA ASN A 90 -0.48 -13.77 19.96
C ASN A 90 -1.20 -12.43 20.10
N ALA A 91 -0.98 -11.75 21.21
CA ALA A 91 -1.64 -10.48 21.44
C ALA A 91 -1.15 -9.42 20.45
N THR A 92 -2.08 -8.67 19.92
CA THR A 92 -1.78 -7.58 19.01
C THR A 92 -2.53 -6.34 19.46
N LYS A 93 -2.13 -5.20 18.90
CA LYS A 93 -2.79 -3.93 19.18
C LYS A 93 -2.90 -3.15 17.87
N PRO A 94 -3.84 -2.20 17.80
CA PRO A 94 -3.95 -1.36 16.61
C PRO A 94 -2.82 -0.35 16.56
N ALA A 95 -2.36 -0.06 15.36
CA ALA A 95 -1.37 0.97 15.11
C ALA A 95 -1.74 1.71 13.85
N THR A 96 -1.46 3.02 13.83
CA THR A 96 -1.66 3.84 12.65
C THR A 96 -0.29 4.09 12.04
N VAL A 97 -0.18 3.89 10.73
CA VAL A 97 1.07 4.11 10.01
C VAL A 97 1.02 5.43 9.26
N GLU A 98 2.16 5.85 8.73
CA GLU A 98 2.31 7.18 8.13
C GLU A 98 1.34 7.49 6.99
N THR A 99 0.76 6.48 6.37
CA THR A 99 -0.24 6.70 5.32
C THR A 99 -1.63 6.95 5.89
N GLY A 100 -1.79 6.86 7.21
CA GLY A 100 -3.09 6.99 7.85
C GLY A 100 -3.85 5.69 7.99
N ALA A 101 -3.31 4.59 7.48
CA ALA A 101 -3.96 3.29 7.56
C ALA A 101 -3.74 2.65 8.93
N GLU A 102 -4.71 1.86 9.36
CA GLU A 102 -4.62 1.14 10.62
C GLU A 102 -4.28 -0.32 10.36
N ILE A 103 -3.41 -0.88 11.20
CA ILE A 103 -2.97 -2.26 11.09
C ILE A 103 -2.76 -2.83 12.49
N ARG A 104 -2.92 -4.15 12.61
CA ARG A 104 -2.65 -4.84 13.88
C ARG A 104 -1.17 -5.18 13.95
N VAL A 105 -0.54 -4.83 15.05
CA VAL A 105 0.90 -5.08 15.26
C VAL A 105 1.12 -5.78 16.60
N PRO A 106 2.28 -6.47 16.77
CA PRO A 106 2.61 -7.05 18.07
C PRO A 106 2.71 -5.97 19.14
N LEU A 107 2.56 -6.37 20.40
CA LEU A 107 2.56 -5.43 21.50
C LEU A 107 3.87 -4.68 21.67
N PHE A 108 4.99 -5.24 21.18
CA PHE A 108 6.31 -4.60 21.36
C PHE A 108 6.57 -3.45 20.38
N ILE A 109 5.69 -3.23 19.43
CA ILE A 109 5.85 -2.14 18.45
C ILE A 109 5.48 -0.82 19.11
N ASN A 110 6.33 0.19 18.91
CA ASN A 110 6.14 1.53 19.48
C ASN A 110 5.99 2.58 18.39
N THR A 111 5.42 3.72 18.77
CA THR A 111 5.38 4.87 17.87
C THR A 111 6.81 5.23 17.47
N GLY A 112 7.01 5.44 16.17
CA GLY A 112 8.32 5.73 15.61
C GLY A 112 9.03 4.52 15.03
N ASP A 113 8.54 3.32 15.31
CA ASP A 113 9.13 2.11 14.72
C ASP A 113 8.76 2.00 13.25
N ARG A 114 9.68 1.53 12.43
CA ARG A 114 9.38 1.21 11.04
C ARG A 114 9.03 -0.27 10.98
N ILE A 115 7.98 -0.56 10.26
CA ILE A 115 7.50 -1.94 10.14
C ILE A 115 7.33 -2.29 8.67
N ARG A 116 7.51 -3.55 8.36
CA ARG A 116 7.26 -4.08 7.03
C ARG A 116 5.89 -4.73 7.00
N ILE A 117 5.12 -4.34 6.01
CA ILE A 117 3.73 -4.78 5.86
C ILE A 117 3.60 -5.55 4.55
N ASP A 118 2.89 -6.67 4.59
CA ASP A 118 2.52 -7.40 3.38
C ASP A 118 1.20 -6.80 2.89
N THR A 119 1.25 -6.10 1.78
CA THR A 119 0.05 -5.43 1.26
C THR A 119 -0.98 -6.39 0.73
N ARG A 120 -0.59 -7.61 0.39
CA ARG A 120 -1.53 -8.61 -0.15
C ARG A 120 -2.48 -9.09 0.94
N THR A 121 -1.99 -9.20 2.17
CA THR A 121 -2.78 -9.67 3.30
C THR A 121 -3.12 -8.54 4.27
N CYS A 122 -2.50 -7.38 4.10
CA CYS A 122 -2.65 -6.22 5.00
C CYS A 122 -2.19 -6.57 6.40
N GLU A 123 -1.12 -7.34 6.51
CA GLU A 123 -0.61 -7.79 7.80
C GLU A 123 0.81 -7.36 8.06
N TYR A 124 1.10 -7.17 9.34
CA TYR A 124 2.45 -6.90 9.80
C TYR A 124 3.34 -8.13 9.54
N MET A 125 4.55 -7.90 9.07
CA MET A 125 5.51 -8.99 8.85
C MET A 125 6.65 -8.96 9.85
N GLU A 126 7.33 -7.83 9.95
CA GLU A 126 8.50 -7.70 10.81
C GLU A 126 8.87 -6.24 10.96
N ARG A 127 9.77 -5.96 11.87
CA ARG A 127 10.32 -4.60 11.96
C ARG A 127 11.29 -4.42 10.81
N ALA A 128 11.17 -3.27 10.18
CA ALA A 128 12.03 -2.96 9.05
C ALA A 128 13.40 -2.45 9.50
#